data_9c96224b74d4613290dd28c5bda82a8c
#
_entry.id   9c96224b74d4613290dd28c5bda82a8c
#
_cell.length_a   1.000
_cell.length_b   1.000
_cell.length_c   1.000
_cell.angle_alpha   90.00
_cell.angle_beta   90.00
_cell.angle_gamma   90.00
#
_symmetry.space_group_name_H-M   'P 1'
#
loop_
_entity.id
_entity.type
_entity.pdbx_description
1 polymer ?
#
loop_
_entity_poly.entity_id
_entity_poly.type
_entity_poly.pdbx_seq_one_letter_code
_entity_poly.pdbx_strand_id
1 'polypeptide(L)'
;MKKSKYCVVIPSKKRVIKYPRYLGITQEYYRSTPEINILEKLIANNISVPKIIEKNSMYFIEEYIDGILLDSLYNDYEKMAKEDLDSIIDNIVKLISINDSNLNKYITWNNVSEFFKLQVDNTESIWKIYKNKYYSLYNLLNINDSIILKLRQLTNVINSNRPLCLIHGDRHKNNMIKKDNTLFFIDWDLSCVGDLAYDIAFHIHQMKYNQEDLEYFLLNLNNKLPNEYKPILNDINNYLCFITVRSVIYYVKILYDCEYSDELLDKFYIRLQKMCNYDELDINLVNKETIKQFLIQKKHKERVR
;
A
#
# COMPACT_ATOMS: atom_id res chain seq x y z
N MET A 1 11.83 -22.23 7.16
CA MET A 1 11.21 -21.99 5.84
C MET A 1 9.91 -21.22 6.05
N LYS A 2 9.83 -19.97 5.59
CA LYS A 2 8.55 -19.21 5.60
C LYS A 2 7.79 -19.54 4.31
N LYS A 3 6.51 -19.83 4.42
CA LYS A 3 5.63 -20.10 3.27
C LYS A 3 4.44 -19.14 3.32
N SER A 4 4.14 -18.52 2.21
CA SER A 4 2.82 -17.92 1.93
C SER A 4 2.17 -18.69 0.78
N LYS A 5 0.92 -18.34 0.44
CA LYS A 5 0.22 -18.97 -0.70
C LYS A 5 0.97 -18.82 -2.04
N TYR A 6 1.80 -17.77 -2.16
CA TYR A 6 2.43 -17.39 -3.43
C TYR A 6 3.96 -17.31 -3.35
N CYS A 7 4.54 -17.54 -2.18
CA CYS A 7 5.98 -17.37 -1.98
C CYS A 7 6.53 -18.43 -1.02
N VAL A 8 7.68 -19.00 -1.38
CA VAL A 8 8.47 -19.91 -0.52
C VAL A 8 9.86 -19.36 -0.36
N VAL A 9 10.22 -19.00 0.87
CA VAL A 9 11.56 -18.49 1.21
C VAL A 9 12.43 -19.63 1.70
N ILE A 10 13.59 -19.84 1.08
CA ILE A 10 14.57 -20.90 1.41
C ILE A 10 15.94 -20.23 1.71
N PRO A 11 16.13 -19.69 2.93
CA PRO A 11 17.35 -18.94 3.29
C PRO A 11 18.62 -19.76 3.12
N SER A 12 18.61 -21.05 3.50
CA SER A 12 19.77 -21.96 3.38
C SER A 12 20.25 -22.17 1.94
N LYS A 13 19.37 -21.95 0.95
CA LYS A 13 19.68 -21.99 -0.49
C LYS A 13 19.85 -20.61 -1.09
N LYS A 14 19.70 -19.54 -0.31
CA LYS A 14 19.68 -18.13 -0.75
C LYS A 14 18.71 -17.88 -1.91
N ARG A 15 17.48 -18.44 -1.82
CA ARG A 15 16.46 -18.40 -2.87
C ARG A 15 15.10 -18.06 -2.32
N VAL A 16 14.32 -17.34 -3.12
CA VAL A 16 12.89 -17.09 -2.93
C VAL A 16 12.17 -17.56 -4.17
N ILE A 17 11.23 -18.50 -4.02
CA ILE A 17 10.41 -19.03 -5.11
C ILE A 17 9.09 -18.27 -5.08
N LYS A 18 8.76 -17.58 -6.15
CA LYS A 18 7.50 -16.86 -6.32
C LYS A 18 6.62 -17.51 -7.39
N TYR A 19 5.37 -17.69 -7.04
CA TYR A 19 4.34 -18.19 -7.93
C TYR A 19 3.51 -17.01 -8.42
N PRO A 20 3.23 -16.91 -9.74
CA PRO A 20 2.32 -15.89 -10.26
C PRO A 20 1.01 -15.92 -9.49
N ARG A 21 0.57 -14.79 -9.00
CA ARG A 21 -0.78 -14.66 -8.46
C ARG A 21 -1.75 -14.72 -9.64
N TYR A 22 -2.25 -15.90 -9.95
CA TYR A 22 -3.46 -16.00 -10.78
C TYR A 22 -4.59 -15.39 -9.94
N LEU A 23 -5.05 -14.23 -10.32
CA LEU A 23 -6.20 -13.63 -9.72
C LEU A 23 -7.39 -14.56 -9.94
N GLY A 24 -7.73 -15.29 -8.89
CA GLY A 24 -9.08 -15.81 -8.76
C GLY A 24 -10.06 -14.62 -8.85
N ILE A 25 -11.32 -14.91 -9.11
CA ILE A 25 -12.46 -14.05 -9.43
C ILE A 25 -12.67 -12.79 -8.53
N THR A 26 -11.87 -12.57 -7.51
CA THR A 26 -11.84 -11.33 -6.76
C THR A 26 -10.96 -10.32 -7.47
N GLN A 27 -11.58 -9.46 -8.23
CA GLN A 27 -10.98 -8.34 -8.98
C GLN A 27 -10.35 -7.26 -8.09
N GLU A 28 -9.81 -7.63 -6.94
CA GLU A 28 -9.27 -6.68 -5.97
C GLU A 28 -7.97 -6.04 -6.41
N TYR A 29 -7.30 -6.57 -7.43
CA TYR A 29 -5.99 -6.09 -7.85
C TYR A 29 -5.89 -5.99 -9.36
N TYR A 30 -5.58 -4.79 -9.83
CA TYR A 30 -5.21 -4.58 -11.23
C TYR A 30 -3.92 -5.30 -11.48
N ARG A 31 -3.99 -6.34 -12.22
CA ARG A 31 -2.78 -6.81 -12.81
C ARG A 31 -2.63 -6.22 -14.13
N SER A 32 -1.81 -5.34 -14.02
CA SER A 32 -1.21 -4.75 -15.14
C SER A 32 -0.08 -5.62 -15.64
N THR A 33 1.01 -5.75 -14.97
CA THR A 33 2.24 -6.36 -15.50
C THR A 33 2.69 -7.52 -14.61
N PRO A 34 3.08 -8.68 -15.16
CA PRO A 34 3.69 -9.74 -14.37
C PRO A 34 4.92 -9.22 -13.62
N GLU A 35 5.03 -9.54 -12.33
CA GLU A 35 6.12 -9.08 -11.46
C GLU A 35 7.50 -9.33 -12.08
N ILE A 36 7.68 -10.47 -12.75
CA ILE A 36 8.95 -10.80 -13.40
C ILE A 36 9.36 -9.81 -14.48
N ASN A 37 8.42 -9.31 -15.28
CA ASN A 37 8.72 -8.31 -16.31
C ASN A 37 9.14 -6.98 -15.71
N ILE A 38 8.55 -6.63 -14.56
CA ILE A 38 8.93 -5.45 -13.80
C ILE A 38 10.34 -5.63 -13.23
N LEU A 39 10.63 -6.74 -12.56
CA LEU A 39 11.96 -7.02 -12.02
C LEU A 39 13.05 -6.97 -13.08
N GLU A 40 12.82 -7.53 -14.28
CA GLU A 40 13.78 -7.44 -15.40
C GLU A 40 14.08 -5.99 -15.80
N LYS A 41 13.06 -5.12 -15.79
CA LYS A 41 13.24 -3.69 -16.08
C LYS A 41 13.98 -2.96 -14.96
N LEU A 42 13.66 -3.25 -13.72
CA LEU A 42 14.32 -2.66 -12.55
C LEU A 42 15.81 -3.01 -12.53
N ILE A 43 16.15 -4.28 -12.77
CA ILE A 43 17.53 -4.75 -12.87
C ILE A 43 18.27 -4.03 -14.00
N ALA A 44 17.67 -3.94 -15.18
CA ALA A 44 18.25 -3.26 -16.34
C ALA A 44 18.49 -1.75 -16.10
N ASN A 45 17.74 -1.13 -15.18
CA ASN A 45 17.88 0.27 -14.78
C ASN A 45 18.68 0.46 -13.47
N ASN A 46 19.43 -0.56 -13.03
CA ASN A 46 20.27 -0.51 -11.83
C ASN A 46 19.50 -0.12 -10.55
N ILE A 47 18.26 -0.58 -10.42
CA ILE A 47 17.49 -0.47 -9.20
C ILE A 47 17.83 -1.66 -8.30
N SER A 48 18.04 -1.41 -7.00
CA SER A 48 18.40 -2.43 -6.03
C SER A 48 17.19 -3.32 -5.72
N VAL A 49 17.04 -4.39 -6.48
CA VAL A 49 16.02 -5.44 -6.32
C VAL A 49 16.70 -6.82 -6.34
N PRO A 50 16.03 -7.88 -5.85
CA PRO A 50 16.54 -9.23 -5.96
C PRO A 50 16.80 -9.62 -7.42
N LYS A 51 17.93 -10.30 -7.69
CA LYS A 51 18.23 -10.81 -9.03
C LYS A 51 17.34 -12.01 -9.36
N ILE A 52 16.93 -12.13 -10.61
CA ILE A 52 16.24 -13.31 -11.11
C ILE A 52 17.30 -14.40 -11.35
N ILE A 53 17.13 -15.55 -10.66
CA ILE A 53 18.00 -16.71 -10.78
C ILE A 53 17.49 -17.67 -11.87
N GLU A 54 16.16 -17.90 -11.88
CA GLU A 54 15.51 -18.83 -12.78
C GLU A 54 14.08 -18.36 -13.06
N LYS A 55 13.56 -18.62 -14.24
CA LYS A 55 12.17 -18.35 -14.59
C LYS A 55 11.60 -19.39 -15.54
N ASN A 56 10.31 -19.68 -15.38
CA ASN A 56 9.50 -20.47 -16.31
C ASN A 56 8.05 -20.00 -16.28
N SER A 57 7.14 -20.74 -16.94
CA SER A 57 5.72 -20.37 -17.01
C SER A 57 4.95 -20.50 -15.70
N MET A 58 5.44 -21.28 -14.73
CA MET A 58 4.73 -21.59 -13.50
C MET A 58 5.25 -20.82 -12.28
N TYR A 59 6.55 -20.50 -12.25
CA TYR A 59 7.19 -19.78 -11.15
C TYR A 59 8.43 -19.04 -11.64
N PHE A 60 8.96 -18.17 -10.79
CA PHE A 60 10.33 -17.69 -10.92
C PHE A 60 11.05 -17.76 -9.56
N ILE A 61 12.37 -17.81 -9.63
CA ILE A 61 13.25 -17.83 -8.46
C ILE A 61 14.05 -16.55 -8.46
N GLU A 62 13.96 -15.82 -7.36
CA GLU A 62 14.78 -14.64 -7.10
C GLU A 62 15.80 -14.89 -5.99
N GLU A 63 16.82 -14.06 -5.95
CA GLU A 63 17.85 -14.03 -4.91
C GLU A 63 17.18 -13.75 -3.54
N TYR A 64 17.57 -14.53 -2.53
CA TYR A 64 17.27 -14.18 -1.15
C TYR A 64 18.25 -13.11 -0.69
N ILE A 65 17.76 -11.94 -0.36
CA ILE A 65 18.59 -10.86 0.21
C ILE A 65 18.80 -11.16 1.69
N ASP A 66 20.05 -11.51 2.02
CA ASP A 66 20.48 -11.78 3.39
C ASP A 66 20.80 -10.45 4.08
N GLY A 67 19.79 -9.80 4.59
CA GLY A 67 19.83 -8.48 5.22
C GLY A 67 18.76 -8.33 6.29
N ILE A 68 18.55 -7.11 6.77
CA ILE A 68 17.61 -6.79 7.84
C ILE A 68 16.44 -6.02 7.24
N LEU A 69 15.21 -6.45 7.54
CA LEU A 69 14.00 -5.70 7.16
C LEU A 69 14.01 -4.31 7.79
N LEU A 70 13.60 -3.31 7.05
CA LEU A 70 13.53 -1.94 7.55
C LEU A 70 12.56 -1.82 8.73
N ASP A 71 11.51 -2.64 8.77
CA ASP A 71 10.56 -2.75 9.89
C ASP A 71 11.20 -3.27 11.19
N SER A 72 12.30 -4.02 11.08
CA SER A 72 13.09 -4.48 12.24
C SER A 72 14.13 -3.47 12.69
N LEU A 73 14.48 -2.50 11.85
CA LEU A 73 15.45 -1.44 12.15
C LEU A 73 14.80 -0.21 12.76
N TYR A 74 13.57 0.10 12.38
CA TYR A 74 12.88 1.33 12.76
C TYR A 74 11.45 1.03 13.23
N ASN A 75 11.17 1.33 14.47
CA ASN A 75 9.80 1.32 14.99
C ASN A 75 8.95 2.43 14.35
N ASP A 76 7.64 2.38 14.58
CA ASP A 76 6.74 3.44 14.16
C ASP A 76 7.11 4.77 14.83
N TYR A 77 7.20 5.85 14.05
CA TYR A 77 7.57 7.20 14.47
C TYR A 77 9.00 7.35 15.03
N GLU A 78 9.83 6.33 14.94
CA GLU A 78 11.25 6.41 15.26
C GLU A 78 12.02 7.12 14.13
N LYS A 79 13.08 7.84 14.51
CA LYS A 79 13.92 8.57 13.56
C LYS A 79 14.72 7.61 12.69
N MET A 80 14.62 7.81 11.37
CA MET A 80 15.35 7.02 10.38
C MET A 80 16.72 7.65 10.07
N ALA A 81 17.66 6.82 9.63
CA ALA A 81 18.90 7.31 9.07
C ALA A 81 18.62 8.06 7.75
N LYS A 82 19.29 9.21 7.55
CA LYS A 82 19.10 10.03 6.35
C LYS A 82 19.48 9.29 5.07
N GLU A 83 20.49 8.44 5.13
CA GLU A 83 20.95 7.60 4.02
C GLU A 83 19.84 6.61 3.56
N ASP A 84 19.04 6.12 4.48
CA ASP A 84 17.92 5.24 4.15
C ASP A 84 16.75 6.03 3.53
N LEU A 85 16.45 7.23 4.06
CA LEU A 85 15.48 8.15 3.46
C LEU A 85 15.90 8.55 2.05
N ASP A 86 17.17 8.93 1.85
CA ASP A 86 17.70 9.27 0.54
C ASP A 86 17.63 8.09 -0.44
N SER A 87 17.93 6.88 0.02
CA SER A 87 17.81 5.67 -0.80
C SER A 87 16.36 5.40 -1.25
N ILE A 88 15.38 5.67 -0.39
CA ILE A 88 13.96 5.57 -0.73
C ILE A 88 13.59 6.62 -1.78
N ILE A 89 13.98 7.88 -1.57
CA ILE A 89 13.72 8.98 -2.50
C ILE A 89 14.36 8.71 -3.87
N ASP A 90 15.62 8.28 -3.88
CA ASP A 90 16.34 7.96 -5.12
C ASP A 90 15.69 6.80 -5.89
N ASN A 91 15.17 5.80 -5.17
CA ASN A 91 14.41 4.73 -5.80
C ASN A 91 13.13 5.27 -6.47
N ILE A 92 12.37 6.11 -5.78
CA ILE A 92 11.14 6.72 -6.32
C ILE A 92 11.47 7.53 -7.59
N VAL A 93 12.50 8.37 -7.54
CA VAL A 93 12.89 9.21 -8.67
C VAL A 93 13.38 8.38 -9.87
N LYS A 94 14.13 7.29 -9.61
CA LYS A 94 14.56 6.37 -10.68
C LYS A 94 13.39 5.67 -11.37
N LEU A 95 12.32 5.32 -10.65
CA LEU A 95 11.15 4.68 -11.28
C LEU A 95 10.49 5.57 -12.33
N ILE A 96 10.50 6.88 -12.13
CA ILE A 96 9.93 7.86 -13.08
C ILE A 96 10.61 7.76 -14.46
N SER A 97 11.91 7.49 -14.48
CA SER A 97 12.69 7.39 -15.74
C SER A 97 12.47 6.08 -16.51
N ILE A 98 11.82 5.09 -15.89
CA ILE A 98 11.54 3.80 -16.54
C ILE A 98 10.31 3.96 -17.42
N ASN A 99 10.56 4.35 -18.67
CA ASN A 99 9.53 4.41 -19.71
C ASN A 99 9.65 3.20 -20.63
N ASP A 100 8.73 2.25 -20.54
CA ASP A 100 8.68 1.08 -21.40
C ASP A 100 7.25 0.84 -21.89
N SER A 101 7.08 0.96 -23.21
CA SER A 101 5.79 0.69 -23.87
C SER A 101 5.25 -0.71 -23.61
N ASN A 102 6.12 -1.68 -23.27
CA ASN A 102 5.67 -3.03 -22.92
C ASN A 102 4.96 -3.09 -21.57
N LEU A 103 5.27 -2.19 -20.63
CA LEU A 103 4.56 -2.10 -19.36
C LEU A 103 3.14 -1.57 -19.55
N ASN A 104 2.94 -0.71 -20.55
CA ASN A 104 1.63 -0.11 -20.84
C ASN A 104 0.62 -1.10 -21.44
N LYS A 105 1.07 -2.25 -21.97
CA LYS A 105 0.16 -3.28 -22.55
C LYS A 105 -0.83 -3.86 -21.54
N TYR A 106 -0.56 -3.72 -20.27
CA TYR A 106 -1.34 -4.33 -19.20
C TYR A 106 -2.21 -3.33 -18.45
N ILE A 107 -2.15 -2.04 -18.78
CA ILE A 107 -2.97 -1.03 -18.10
C ILE A 107 -4.28 -0.79 -18.85
N THR A 108 -5.33 -0.46 -18.08
CA THR A 108 -6.68 -0.16 -18.60
C THR A 108 -7.06 1.30 -18.42
N TRP A 109 -6.15 2.14 -17.96
CA TRP A 109 -6.31 3.56 -17.74
C TRP A 109 -5.25 4.34 -18.51
N ASN A 110 -5.58 5.55 -18.96
CA ASN A 110 -4.71 6.37 -19.81
C ASN A 110 -4.17 7.61 -19.09
N ASN A 111 -4.74 7.94 -17.94
CA ASN A 111 -4.39 9.14 -17.19
C ASN A 111 -4.64 8.95 -15.67
N VAL A 112 -4.18 9.92 -14.88
CA VAL A 112 -4.29 9.93 -13.43
C VAL A 112 -5.73 9.85 -12.94
N SER A 113 -6.65 10.55 -13.59
CA SER A 113 -8.07 10.56 -13.19
C SER A 113 -8.71 9.16 -13.36
N GLU A 114 -8.45 8.49 -14.48
CA GLU A 114 -8.93 7.13 -14.72
C GLU A 114 -8.30 6.14 -13.73
N PHE A 115 -7.00 6.26 -13.46
CA PHE A 115 -6.32 5.45 -12.45
C PHE A 115 -6.98 5.61 -11.07
N PHE A 116 -7.19 6.85 -10.61
CA PHE A 116 -7.78 7.08 -9.29
C PHE A 116 -9.24 6.65 -9.23
N LYS A 117 -10.03 6.94 -10.26
CA LYS A 117 -11.41 6.46 -10.37
C LYS A 117 -11.49 4.96 -10.20
N LEU A 118 -10.61 4.23 -10.85
CA LEU A 118 -10.54 2.77 -10.74
C LEU A 118 -10.20 2.32 -9.31
N GLN A 119 -9.30 3.03 -8.58
CA GLN A 119 -9.01 2.74 -7.17
C GLN A 119 -10.26 2.93 -6.30
N VAL A 120 -11.05 3.98 -6.56
CA VAL A 120 -12.30 4.25 -5.85
C VAL A 120 -13.36 3.18 -6.18
N ASP A 121 -13.53 2.82 -7.46
CA ASP A 121 -14.50 1.81 -7.90
C ASP A 121 -14.25 0.44 -7.25
N ASN A 122 -12.98 0.07 -7.07
CA ASN A 122 -12.64 -1.15 -6.37
C ASN A 122 -12.90 -1.07 -4.86
N THR A 123 -12.59 0.06 -4.25
CA THR A 123 -12.89 0.27 -2.84
C THR A 123 -14.41 0.21 -2.61
N GLU A 124 -15.20 0.77 -3.51
CA GLU A 124 -16.66 0.65 -3.48
C GLU A 124 -17.15 -0.80 -3.64
N SER A 125 -16.52 -1.57 -4.51
CA SER A 125 -16.86 -2.98 -4.70
C SER A 125 -16.62 -3.80 -3.42
N ILE A 126 -15.49 -3.55 -2.75
CA ILE A 126 -15.18 -4.13 -1.44
C ILE A 126 -16.21 -3.66 -0.40
N TRP A 127 -16.51 -2.36 -0.37
CA TRP A 127 -17.48 -1.77 0.53
C TRP A 127 -18.86 -2.43 0.40
N LYS A 128 -19.36 -2.64 -0.82
CA LYS A 128 -20.66 -3.28 -1.07
C LYS A 128 -20.75 -4.69 -0.48
N ILE A 129 -19.64 -5.43 -0.52
CA ILE A 129 -19.56 -6.76 0.10
C ILE A 129 -19.51 -6.66 1.62
N TYR A 130 -18.64 -5.79 2.14
CA TYR A 130 -18.32 -5.72 3.58
C TYR A 130 -19.43 -5.04 4.38
N LYS A 131 -20.09 -3.99 3.86
CA LYS A 131 -21.13 -3.28 4.59
C LYS A 131 -22.29 -4.19 5.02
N ASN A 132 -22.65 -5.18 4.22
CA ASN A 132 -23.69 -6.14 4.56
C ASN A 132 -23.18 -7.21 5.54
N LYS A 133 -21.98 -7.74 5.29
CA LYS A 133 -21.37 -8.78 6.12
C LYS A 133 -21.01 -8.28 7.53
N TYR A 134 -20.55 -7.05 7.64
CA TYR A 134 -20.06 -6.45 8.89
C TYR A 134 -20.95 -5.30 9.36
N TYR A 135 -22.21 -5.29 8.97
CA TYR A 135 -23.18 -4.21 9.19
C TYR A 135 -23.19 -3.69 10.64
N SER A 136 -23.22 -4.59 11.63
CA SER A 136 -23.29 -4.21 13.05
C SER A 136 -22.09 -3.40 13.51
N LEU A 137 -20.88 -3.70 13.00
CA LEU A 137 -19.68 -2.95 13.32
C LEU A 137 -19.63 -1.62 12.58
N TYR A 138 -20.00 -1.58 11.29
CA TYR A 138 -20.08 -0.32 10.54
C TYR A 138 -21.13 0.64 11.12
N ASN A 139 -22.27 0.11 11.54
CA ASN A 139 -23.29 0.92 12.22
C ASN A 139 -22.80 1.48 13.54
N LEU A 140 -22.09 0.68 14.35
CA LEU A 140 -21.45 1.17 15.58
C LEU A 140 -20.46 2.30 15.30
N LEU A 141 -19.68 2.19 14.21
CA LEU A 141 -18.67 3.17 13.81
C LEU A 141 -19.27 4.40 13.11
N ASN A 142 -20.58 4.41 12.86
CA ASN A 142 -21.27 5.44 12.09
C ASN A 142 -20.69 5.62 10.65
N ILE A 143 -20.17 4.53 10.07
CA ILE A 143 -19.65 4.50 8.69
C ILE A 143 -20.75 4.00 7.77
N ASN A 144 -21.12 4.81 6.79
CA ASN A 144 -22.22 4.54 5.86
C ASN A 144 -21.83 4.84 4.39
N ASP A 145 -22.79 4.74 3.48
CA ASP A 145 -22.56 4.92 2.05
C ASP A 145 -22.05 6.32 1.66
N SER A 146 -22.23 7.34 2.51
CA SER A 146 -21.73 8.69 2.23
C SER A 146 -20.21 8.73 2.08
N ILE A 147 -19.48 7.81 2.71
CA ILE A 147 -18.02 7.73 2.61
C ILE A 147 -17.57 7.46 1.16
N ILE A 148 -18.29 6.61 0.44
CA ILE A 148 -17.98 6.30 -0.97
C ILE A 148 -18.28 7.50 -1.87
N LEU A 149 -19.38 8.22 -1.59
CA LEU A 149 -19.71 9.44 -2.33
C LEU A 149 -18.61 10.50 -2.16
N LYS A 150 -18.09 10.66 -0.95
CA LYS A 150 -16.98 11.57 -0.67
C LYS A 150 -15.69 11.15 -1.38
N LEU A 151 -15.36 9.86 -1.39
CA LEU A 151 -14.23 9.35 -2.16
C LEU A 151 -14.38 9.63 -3.66
N ARG A 152 -15.59 9.52 -4.21
CA ARG A 152 -15.86 9.89 -5.59
C ARG A 152 -15.68 11.39 -5.87
N GLN A 153 -16.01 12.25 -4.90
CA GLN A 153 -15.75 13.69 -5.02
C GLN A 153 -14.26 14.00 -5.09
N LEU A 154 -13.41 13.26 -4.37
CA LEU A 154 -11.95 13.43 -4.44
C LEU A 154 -11.40 13.18 -5.86
N THR A 155 -12.05 12.35 -6.68
CA THR A 155 -11.60 12.12 -8.06
C THR A 155 -11.68 13.37 -8.94
N ASN A 156 -12.55 14.33 -8.58
CA ASN A 156 -12.74 15.57 -9.35
C ASN A 156 -11.73 16.66 -9.01
N VAL A 157 -11.02 16.54 -7.88
CA VAL A 157 -10.05 17.56 -7.43
C VAL A 157 -8.60 17.17 -7.69
N ILE A 158 -8.35 15.93 -8.10
CA ILE A 158 -6.99 15.46 -8.43
C ILE A 158 -6.56 16.04 -9.77
N ASN A 159 -5.34 16.61 -9.77
CA ASN A 159 -4.74 17.12 -10.99
C ASN A 159 -4.37 15.97 -11.95
N SER A 160 -5.09 15.88 -13.07
CA SER A 160 -4.91 14.81 -14.07
C SER A 160 -3.83 15.08 -15.12
N ASN A 161 -3.18 16.25 -15.11
CA ASN A 161 -2.28 16.69 -16.18
C ASN A 161 -0.82 16.20 -16.03
N ARG A 162 -0.52 15.35 -15.04
CA ARG A 162 0.81 14.77 -14.88
C ARG A 162 0.90 13.39 -15.53
N PRO A 163 2.11 12.99 -15.97
CA PRO A 163 2.29 11.68 -16.56
C PRO A 163 2.17 10.56 -15.52
N LEU A 164 1.71 9.39 -15.98
CA LEU A 164 1.82 8.15 -15.23
C LEU A 164 3.26 7.64 -15.30
N CYS A 165 3.69 6.92 -14.26
CA CYS A 165 5.00 6.27 -14.23
C CYS A 165 4.92 4.89 -13.57
N LEU A 166 6.00 4.13 -13.62
CA LEU A 166 6.09 2.88 -12.87
C LEU A 166 6.07 3.20 -11.36
N ILE A 167 5.16 2.55 -10.63
CA ILE A 167 5.03 2.65 -9.18
C ILE A 167 5.19 1.29 -8.53
N HIS A 168 5.58 1.26 -7.25
CA HIS A 168 5.70 0.01 -6.49
C HIS A 168 4.32 -0.54 -6.09
N GLY A 169 3.41 0.32 -5.69
CA GLY A 169 2.04 -0.04 -5.28
C GLY A 169 1.89 -0.58 -3.86
N ASP A 170 3.00 -1.05 -3.23
CA ASP A 170 3.01 -1.59 -1.85
C ASP A 170 4.31 -1.26 -1.12
N ARG A 171 4.74 -0.01 -1.17
CA ARG A 171 6.01 0.44 -0.61
C ARG A 171 5.90 0.67 0.90
N HIS A 172 6.37 -0.30 1.69
CA HIS A 172 6.39 -0.21 3.16
C HIS A 172 7.63 -0.89 3.76
N LYS A 173 7.89 -0.70 5.08
CA LYS A 173 9.10 -1.17 5.78
C LYS A 173 9.37 -2.67 5.61
N ASN A 174 8.33 -3.51 5.52
CA ASN A 174 8.50 -4.96 5.33
C ASN A 174 8.83 -5.36 3.89
N ASN A 175 8.74 -4.43 2.93
CA ASN A 175 9.14 -4.62 1.54
C ASN A 175 10.48 -3.94 1.22
N MET A 176 11.26 -3.62 2.25
CA MET A 176 12.60 -3.04 2.14
C MET A 176 13.59 -3.81 3.03
N ILE A 177 14.69 -4.24 2.45
CA ILE A 177 15.76 -4.98 3.16
C ILE A 177 17.06 -4.20 3.05
N LYS A 178 17.62 -3.83 4.20
CA LYS A 178 18.96 -3.23 4.28
C LYS A 178 20.00 -4.34 4.35
N LYS A 179 20.91 -4.33 3.38
CA LYS A 179 22.09 -5.20 3.36
C LYS A 179 23.31 -4.33 3.12
N ASP A 180 24.23 -4.35 4.08
CA ASP A 180 25.35 -3.42 4.11
C ASP A 180 24.86 -1.96 3.99
N ASN A 181 25.33 -1.20 3.02
CA ASN A 181 24.90 0.18 2.75
C ASN A 181 23.84 0.28 1.64
N THR A 182 23.25 -0.85 1.21
CA THR A 182 22.29 -0.88 0.11
C THR A 182 20.91 -1.23 0.62
N LEU A 183 19.92 -0.45 0.22
CA LEU A 183 18.50 -0.72 0.47
C LEU A 183 17.91 -1.42 -0.74
N PHE A 184 17.46 -2.66 -0.56
CA PHE A 184 16.79 -3.47 -1.56
C PHE A 184 15.28 -3.35 -1.42
N PHE A 185 14.58 -3.18 -2.56
CA PHE A 185 13.13 -3.15 -2.63
C PHE A 185 12.61 -4.48 -3.16
N ILE A 186 11.69 -5.10 -2.44
CA ILE A 186 11.15 -6.44 -2.71
C ILE A 186 9.64 -6.41 -2.85
N ASP A 187 9.06 -7.52 -3.34
CA ASP A 187 7.60 -7.72 -3.47
C ASP A 187 6.91 -6.72 -4.39
N TRP A 188 7.27 -6.77 -5.66
CA TRP A 188 6.79 -5.91 -6.75
C TRP A 188 5.50 -6.40 -7.40
N ASP A 189 4.77 -7.30 -6.75
CA ASP A 189 3.58 -7.93 -7.33
C ASP A 189 2.36 -6.99 -7.46
N LEU A 190 2.34 -5.86 -6.77
CA LEU A 190 1.33 -4.80 -6.90
C LEU A 190 1.79 -3.63 -7.78
N SER A 191 2.96 -3.76 -8.40
CA SER A 191 3.52 -2.70 -9.24
C SER A 191 2.76 -2.54 -10.55
N CYS A 192 2.64 -1.31 -10.97
CA CYS A 192 1.98 -0.96 -12.23
C CYS A 192 2.47 0.40 -12.75
N VAL A 193 2.09 0.74 -13.98
CA VAL A 193 2.17 2.13 -14.44
C VAL A 193 0.97 2.86 -13.85
N GLY A 194 1.20 3.76 -12.90
CA GLY A 194 0.17 4.42 -12.12
C GLY A 194 0.52 5.85 -11.74
N ASP A 195 -0.25 6.42 -10.83
CA ASP A 195 -0.01 7.76 -10.33
C ASP A 195 1.01 7.74 -9.18
N LEU A 196 2.10 8.48 -9.35
CA LEU A 196 3.15 8.60 -8.35
C LEU A 196 2.64 9.18 -7.02
N ALA A 197 1.65 10.09 -7.05
CA ALA A 197 1.08 10.64 -5.83
C ALA A 197 0.39 9.56 -4.97
N TYR A 198 -0.23 8.57 -5.59
CA TYR A 198 -0.80 7.41 -4.90
C TYR A 198 0.30 6.59 -4.21
N ASP A 199 1.39 6.26 -4.92
CA ASP A 199 2.50 5.45 -4.36
C ASP A 199 3.18 6.15 -3.18
N ILE A 200 3.38 7.47 -3.29
CA ILE A 200 3.95 8.29 -2.21
C ILE A 200 3.00 8.38 -1.02
N ALA A 201 1.71 8.62 -1.25
CA ALA A 201 0.72 8.67 -0.17
C ALA A 201 0.60 7.32 0.54
N PHE A 202 0.59 6.22 -0.22
CA PHE A 202 0.61 4.87 0.35
C PHE A 202 1.86 4.64 1.19
N HIS A 203 3.02 5.01 0.67
CA HIS A 203 4.30 4.94 1.37
C HIS A 203 4.27 5.73 2.69
N ILE A 204 3.87 7.00 2.67
CA ILE A 204 3.76 7.85 3.88
C ILE A 204 2.79 7.22 4.90
N HIS A 205 1.64 6.73 4.45
CA HIS A 205 0.65 6.08 5.32
C HIS A 205 1.22 4.86 6.05
N GLN A 206 2.05 4.07 5.37
CA GLN A 206 2.59 2.82 5.89
C GLN A 206 3.89 2.99 6.68
N MET A 207 4.74 3.96 6.30
CA MET A 207 6.04 4.17 6.94
C MET A 207 5.91 4.73 8.35
N LYS A 208 4.84 5.50 8.62
CA LYS A 208 4.61 6.14 9.93
C LYS A 208 5.82 6.96 10.38
N TYR A 209 6.25 7.83 9.52
CA TYR A 209 7.33 8.77 9.79
C TYR A 209 7.04 9.64 11.01
N ASN A 210 8.06 10.00 11.80
CA ASN A 210 7.97 11.16 12.67
C ASN A 210 7.92 12.44 11.82
N GLN A 211 7.64 13.58 12.44
CA GLN A 211 7.44 14.84 11.73
C GLN A 211 8.70 15.29 10.99
N GLU A 212 9.88 15.17 11.64
CA GLU A 212 11.17 15.60 11.05
C GLU A 212 11.53 14.78 9.80
N ASP A 213 11.35 13.46 9.86
CA ASP A 213 11.63 12.57 8.73
C ASP A 213 10.63 12.78 7.58
N LEU A 214 9.36 13.05 7.89
CA LEU A 214 8.35 13.35 6.88
C LEU A 214 8.68 14.67 6.13
N GLU A 215 9.02 15.70 6.86
CA GLU A 215 9.43 16.99 6.28
C GLU A 215 10.69 16.84 5.43
N TYR A 216 11.69 16.12 5.94
CA TYR A 216 12.91 15.81 5.19
C TYR A 216 12.60 15.05 3.90
N PHE A 217 11.78 13.99 3.99
CA PHE A 217 11.38 13.18 2.86
C PHE A 217 10.67 14.01 1.78
N LEU A 218 9.66 14.79 2.15
CA LEU A 218 8.88 15.59 1.21
C LEU A 218 9.72 16.70 0.56
N LEU A 219 10.57 17.38 1.34
CA LEU A 219 11.44 18.43 0.83
C LEU A 219 12.44 17.87 -0.21
N ASN A 220 13.13 16.79 0.14
CA ASN A 220 14.15 16.23 -0.74
C ASN A 220 13.53 15.52 -1.96
N LEU A 221 12.37 14.89 -1.80
CA LEU A 221 11.62 14.38 -2.93
C LEU A 221 11.24 15.49 -3.90
N ASN A 222 10.67 16.61 -3.42
CA ASN A 222 10.32 17.76 -4.26
C ASN A 222 11.52 18.33 -5.01
N ASN A 223 12.69 18.38 -4.36
CA ASN A 223 13.92 18.88 -4.97
C ASN A 223 14.42 17.97 -6.11
N LYS A 224 14.22 16.65 -5.99
CA LYS A 224 14.71 15.66 -6.97
C LYS A 224 13.67 15.33 -8.08
N LEU A 225 12.40 15.67 -7.87
CA LEU A 225 11.35 15.40 -8.86
C LEU A 225 11.50 16.26 -10.11
N PRO A 226 11.33 15.71 -11.32
CA PRO A 226 11.13 16.49 -12.54
C PRO A 226 9.93 17.44 -12.42
N ASN A 227 9.97 18.58 -13.13
CA ASN A 227 8.96 19.62 -12.97
C ASN A 227 7.53 19.16 -13.23
N GLU A 228 7.34 18.28 -14.19
CA GLU A 228 6.04 17.71 -14.54
C GLU A 228 5.41 16.83 -13.42
N TYR A 229 6.24 16.36 -12.47
CA TYR A 229 5.80 15.59 -11.32
C TYR A 229 5.64 16.40 -10.04
N LYS A 230 6.17 17.62 -9.95
CA LYS A 230 6.04 18.46 -8.74
C LYS A 230 4.59 18.68 -8.27
N PRO A 231 3.59 18.81 -9.17
CA PRO A 231 2.20 18.96 -8.75
C PRO A 231 1.62 17.79 -7.91
N ILE A 232 2.31 16.63 -7.84
CA ILE A 232 1.86 15.50 -7.01
C ILE A 232 1.71 15.86 -5.53
N LEU A 233 2.55 16.78 -5.03
CA LEU A 233 2.53 17.18 -3.62
C LEU A 233 1.19 17.78 -3.20
N ASN A 234 0.48 18.43 -4.12
CA ASN A 234 -0.84 19.01 -3.86
C ASN A 234 -1.92 17.92 -3.70
N ASP A 235 -1.70 16.73 -4.28
CA ASP A 235 -2.68 15.65 -4.27
C ASP A 235 -2.40 14.58 -3.20
N ILE A 236 -1.24 14.63 -2.54
CA ILE A 236 -0.87 13.62 -1.52
C ILE A 236 -1.94 13.52 -0.44
N ASN A 237 -2.50 14.62 0.05
CA ASN A 237 -3.52 14.62 1.10
C ASN A 237 -4.81 13.95 0.62
N ASN A 238 -5.23 14.16 -0.63
CA ASN A 238 -6.41 13.50 -1.21
C ASN A 238 -6.22 11.98 -1.26
N TYR A 239 -5.03 11.54 -1.66
CA TYR A 239 -4.70 10.10 -1.64
C TYR A 239 -4.54 9.54 -0.23
N LEU A 240 -3.99 10.30 0.72
CA LEU A 240 -3.91 9.88 2.12
C LEU A 240 -5.30 9.67 2.72
N CYS A 241 -6.24 10.59 2.44
CA CYS A 241 -7.65 10.43 2.82
C CYS A 241 -8.23 9.13 2.25
N PHE A 242 -8.11 8.93 0.93
CA PHE A 242 -8.56 7.71 0.25
C PHE A 242 -7.97 6.43 0.86
N ILE A 243 -6.65 6.39 1.03
CA ILE A 243 -5.93 5.22 1.56
C ILE A 243 -6.33 4.94 3.01
N THR A 244 -6.54 5.98 3.80
CA THR A 244 -6.98 5.84 5.20
C THR A 244 -8.38 5.23 5.27
N VAL A 245 -9.33 5.72 4.46
CA VAL A 245 -10.68 5.15 4.37
C VAL A 245 -10.63 3.68 3.96
N ARG A 246 -9.91 3.37 2.87
CA ARG A 246 -9.74 1.99 2.39
C ARG A 246 -9.14 1.09 3.48
N SER A 247 -8.15 1.59 4.21
CA SER A 247 -7.52 0.87 5.31
C SER A 247 -8.51 0.56 6.43
N VAL A 248 -9.36 1.51 6.83
CA VAL A 248 -10.40 1.30 7.85
C VAL A 248 -11.41 0.25 7.37
N ILE A 249 -11.90 0.34 6.14
CA ILE A 249 -12.82 -0.64 5.56
C ILE A 249 -12.22 -2.05 5.64
N TYR A 250 -10.94 -2.21 5.28
CA TYR A 250 -10.25 -3.49 5.33
C TYR A 250 -10.04 -4.00 6.77
N TYR A 251 -9.67 -3.13 7.69
CA TYR A 251 -9.45 -3.50 9.10
C TYR A 251 -10.73 -3.87 9.85
N VAL A 252 -11.89 -3.35 9.46
CA VAL A 252 -13.19 -3.81 9.98
C VAL A 252 -13.36 -5.30 9.71
N LYS A 253 -13.01 -5.77 8.50
CA LYS A 253 -13.01 -7.20 8.18
C LYS A 253 -12.09 -7.99 9.11
N ILE A 254 -10.84 -7.53 9.27
CA ILE A 254 -9.86 -8.22 10.10
C ILE A 254 -10.34 -8.31 11.55
N LEU A 255 -10.80 -7.20 12.13
CA LEU A 255 -11.34 -7.16 13.49
C LEU A 255 -12.54 -8.09 13.69
N TYR A 256 -13.37 -8.21 12.67
CA TYR A 256 -14.59 -9.01 12.77
C TYR A 256 -14.31 -10.50 12.56
N ASP A 257 -13.43 -10.87 11.64
CA ASP A 257 -13.17 -12.27 11.25
C ASP A 257 -12.04 -12.92 12.09
N CYS A 258 -11.10 -12.14 12.63
CA CYS A 258 -9.95 -12.67 13.39
C CYS A 258 -10.25 -12.82 14.90
N GLU A 259 -9.38 -13.54 15.60
CA GLU A 259 -9.41 -13.51 17.07
C GLU A 259 -9.10 -12.11 17.58
N TYR A 260 -9.89 -11.68 18.56
CA TYR A 260 -9.70 -10.39 19.21
C TYR A 260 -8.32 -10.32 19.89
N SER A 261 -7.60 -9.23 19.66
CA SER A 261 -6.44 -8.84 20.43
C SER A 261 -6.45 -7.32 20.64
N ASP A 262 -5.93 -6.88 21.78
CA ASP A 262 -5.81 -5.44 22.05
C ASP A 262 -4.88 -4.76 21.03
N GLU A 263 -3.81 -5.44 20.59
CA GLU A 263 -2.90 -4.95 19.56
C GLU A 263 -3.62 -4.69 18.23
N LEU A 264 -4.48 -5.60 17.79
CA LEU A 264 -5.26 -5.44 16.56
C LEU A 264 -6.25 -4.28 16.67
N LEU A 265 -6.90 -4.14 17.84
CA LEU A 265 -7.79 -3.03 18.11
C LEU A 265 -7.03 -1.69 18.12
N ASP A 266 -5.82 -1.65 18.67
CA ASP A 266 -4.99 -0.45 18.66
C ASP A 266 -4.61 -0.03 17.25
N LYS A 267 -4.16 -0.97 16.44
CA LYS A 267 -3.85 -0.73 15.02
C LYS A 267 -5.05 -0.22 14.23
N PHE A 268 -6.23 -0.74 14.50
CA PHE A 268 -7.47 -0.24 13.90
C PHE A 268 -7.82 1.15 14.40
N TYR A 269 -7.79 1.37 15.72
CA TYR A 269 -8.23 2.62 16.34
C TYR A 269 -7.41 3.82 15.87
N ILE A 270 -6.08 3.65 15.73
CA ILE A 270 -5.20 4.68 15.15
C ILE A 270 -5.65 5.06 13.73
N ARG A 271 -6.06 4.09 12.91
CA ARG A 271 -6.56 4.36 11.55
C ARG A 271 -7.90 5.08 11.57
N LEU A 272 -8.78 4.67 12.47
CA LEU A 272 -10.08 5.31 12.66
C LEU A 272 -9.91 6.77 13.11
N GLN A 273 -9.01 7.04 14.06
CA GLN A 273 -8.68 8.41 14.48
C GLN A 273 -8.17 9.25 13.30
N LYS A 274 -7.25 8.70 12.50
CA LYS A 274 -6.77 9.38 11.29
C LYS A 274 -7.89 9.68 10.30
N MET A 275 -8.82 8.74 10.12
CA MET A 275 -9.97 8.93 9.24
C MET A 275 -10.89 10.05 9.72
N CYS A 276 -11.14 10.12 11.03
CA CYS A 276 -11.98 11.17 11.62
C CYS A 276 -11.35 12.57 11.59
N ASN A 277 -10.04 12.68 11.34
CA ASN A 277 -9.36 13.97 11.19
C ASN A 277 -9.53 14.59 9.79
N TYR A 278 -10.17 13.89 8.84
CA TYR A 278 -10.52 14.47 7.55
C TYR A 278 -11.92 15.06 7.63
N ASP A 279 -12.01 16.37 7.71
CA ASP A 279 -13.28 17.12 7.85
C ASP A 279 -14.28 16.77 6.74
N GLU A 280 -13.78 16.50 5.54
CA GLU A 280 -14.59 16.11 4.40
C GLU A 280 -15.38 14.82 4.63
N LEU A 281 -14.95 13.97 5.54
CA LEU A 281 -15.61 12.68 5.80
C LEU A 281 -16.77 12.79 6.80
N ASP A 282 -16.78 13.81 7.66
CA ASP A 282 -17.84 14.05 8.66
C ASP A 282 -18.16 12.78 9.50
N ILE A 283 -17.14 12.17 10.05
CA ILE A 283 -17.22 10.94 10.83
C ILE A 283 -16.80 11.23 12.25
N ASN A 284 -17.66 10.93 13.21
CA ASN A 284 -17.38 11.07 14.62
C ASN A 284 -16.59 9.87 15.15
N LEU A 285 -15.56 10.15 15.92
CA LEU A 285 -14.74 9.12 16.55
C LEU A 285 -15.53 8.39 17.65
N VAL A 286 -15.70 7.08 17.46
CA VAL A 286 -16.28 6.21 18.49
C VAL A 286 -15.23 5.84 19.53
N ASN A 287 -15.61 5.80 20.79
CA ASN A 287 -14.71 5.45 21.89
C ASN A 287 -14.18 4.01 21.70
N LYS A 288 -12.86 3.83 21.91
CA LYS A 288 -12.16 2.54 21.76
C LYS A 288 -12.76 1.45 22.64
N GLU A 289 -13.11 1.78 23.91
CA GLU A 289 -13.70 0.83 24.83
C GLU A 289 -15.08 0.33 24.35
N THR A 290 -15.87 1.19 23.72
CA THR A 290 -17.15 0.81 23.11
C THR A 290 -16.95 -0.24 22.00
N ILE A 291 -15.95 -0.04 21.16
CA ILE A 291 -15.60 -1.02 20.10
C ILE A 291 -15.14 -2.34 20.72
N LYS A 292 -14.30 -2.27 21.75
CA LYS A 292 -13.80 -3.43 22.50
C LYS A 292 -14.96 -4.26 23.06
N GLN A 293 -15.87 -3.63 23.77
CA GLN A 293 -17.03 -4.30 24.39
C GLN A 293 -17.92 -4.96 23.32
N PHE A 294 -18.16 -4.30 22.21
CA PHE A 294 -18.90 -4.88 21.09
C PHE A 294 -18.23 -6.16 20.57
N LEU A 295 -16.92 -6.15 20.34
CA LEU A 295 -16.18 -7.30 19.81
C LEU A 295 -16.17 -8.48 20.81
N ILE A 296 -16.06 -8.22 22.10
CA ILE A 296 -16.12 -9.24 23.16
C ILE A 296 -17.52 -9.89 23.22
N GLN A 297 -18.57 -9.07 23.25
CA GLN A 297 -19.96 -9.54 23.28
C GLN A 297 -20.34 -10.40 22.06
N LYS A 298 -19.86 -9.98 20.88
CA LYS A 298 -20.05 -10.76 19.64
C LYS A 298 -19.47 -12.16 19.78
N LYS A 299 -18.22 -12.29 20.26
CA LYS A 299 -17.56 -13.60 20.44
C LYS A 299 -18.28 -14.50 21.44
N HIS A 300 -18.82 -13.93 22.53
CA HIS A 300 -19.63 -14.71 23.47
C HIS A 300 -20.87 -15.30 22.79
N LYS A 301 -21.57 -14.53 21.95
CA LYS A 301 -22.75 -15.00 21.21
C LYS A 301 -22.41 -16.10 20.19
N GLU A 302 -21.23 -16.06 19.58
CA GLU A 302 -20.76 -17.09 18.61
C GLU A 302 -20.33 -18.40 19.28
N ARG A 303 -19.86 -18.37 20.54
CA ARG A 303 -19.48 -19.57 21.32
C ARG A 303 -20.68 -20.30 21.94
N VAL A 304 -21.81 -19.63 22.08
CA VAL A 304 -23.05 -20.17 22.69
C VAL A 304 -23.98 -20.77 21.62
N ARG A 305 -23.70 -20.55 20.36
CA ARG A 305 -24.37 -21.20 19.21
C ARG A 305 -23.59 -22.42 18.70
#